data_eba2d61e95718294292289a4e3460953
#
_entry.id   eba2d61e95718294292289a4e3460953
#
_cell.length_a   1.000
_cell.length_b   1.000
_cell.length_c   1.000
_cell.angle_alpha   90.00
_cell.angle_beta   90.00
_cell.angle_gamma   90.00
#
_symmetry.space_group_name_H-M   'P 1'
#
loop_
_entity.id
_entity.type
_entity.pdbx_description
1 polymer ?
#
loop_
_entity_poly.entity_id
_entity_poly.type
_entity_poly.pdbx_seq_one_letter_code
_entity_poly.pdbx_strand_id
1 'polypeptide(L)'
;ARRWIARLAKGDLAPHAAAADLYAGEHWSVARRFPELSLPGETVRLWACSAGYGLIPASAPVMPYHATLTPGQADSVPGNSAAWWSELSQWPGPEPSLARSIQALVAEDPGAVFLLVLSRNYLNACGPDVAAARARISDARQLMIVSAGTRPQGALADLMIPADARLQARFGGTRRALNARIGGHLLSAGIRNAAEATEHMRQLLAEQPPVPRYDRVRQSDPEILERIAKRLDHEPGASANRLLREFRDAGLACEQHRFSRLFRTLAEARP
;
A
#
# COMPACT_ATOMS: atom_id res chain seq x y z
N ALA A 1 -14.53 14.58 -4.52
CA ALA A 1 -13.46 14.68 -5.51
C ALA A 1 -13.53 15.98 -6.32
N ARG A 2 -14.71 16.47 -6.79
CA ARG A 2 -14.83 17.65 -7.69
C ARG A 2 -14.12 18.91 -7.17
N ARG A 3 -14.29 19.26 -5.89
CA ARG A 3 -13.58 20.40 -5.25
C ARG A 3 -12.06 20.17 -5.21
N TRP A 4 -11.65 18.93 -5.03
CA TRP A 4 -10.25 18.53 -5.06
C TRP A 4 -9.64 18.71 -6.45
N ILE A 5 -10.31 18.17 -7.47
CA ILE A 5 -9.92 18.30 -8.88
C ILE A 5 -9.83 19.78 -9.28
N ALA A 6 -10.83 20.59 -8.91
CA ALA A 6 -10.82 22.02 -9.19
C ALA A 6 -9.62 22.75 -8.54
N ARG A 7 -9.17 22.29 -7.36
CA ARG A 7 -7.98 22.82 -6.69
C ARG A 7 -6.70 22.42 -7.42
N LEU A 8 -6.59 21.16 -7.87
CA LEU A 8 -5.45 20.69 -8.65
C LEU A 8 -5.37 21.39 -10.02
N ALA A 9 -6.51 21.61 -10.66
CA ALA A 9 -6.58 22.31 -11.96
C ALA A 9 -6.20 23.79 -11.87
N LYS A 10 -6.31 24.42 -10.69
CA LYS A 10 -5.88 25.82 -10.44
C LYS A 10 -4.43 25.95 -10.06
N GLY A 11 -3.68 24.88 -10.02
CA GLY A 11 -2.36 24.73 -9.41
C GLY A 11 -1.21 25.59 -9.94
N ASP A 12 -1.40 26.91 -9.94
CA ASP A 12 -0.56 27.88 -10.60
C ASP A 12 0.73 28.27 -9.82
N LEU A 13 0.89 27.81 -8.56
CA LEU A 13 1.89 28.40 -7.67
C LEU A 13 2.83 27.41 -6.95
N ALA A 14 2.58 26.12 -6.99
CA ALA A 14 3.46 25.13 -6.36
C ALA A 14 4.43 24.51 -7.36
N PRO A 15 5.70 24.29 -6.99
CA PRO A 15 6.64 23.60 -7.86
C PRO A 15 6.12 22.18 -8.18
N HIS A 16 6.15 21.81 -9.46
CA HIS A 16 5.85 20.46 -9.91
C HIS A 16 7.12 19.63 -9.89
N ALA A 17 6.98 18.38 -9.47
CA ALA A 17 8.02 17.36 -9.57
C ALA A 17 7.45 16.13 -10.26
N ALA A 18 8.29 15.29 -10.85
CA ALA A 18 7.84 13.99 -11.32
C ALA A 18 7.25 13.19 -10.15
N ALA A 19 6.17 12.47 -10.39
CA ALA A 19 5.57 11.61 -9.36
C ALA A 19 6.60 10.63 -8.75
N ALA A 20 7.54 10.16 -9.58
CA ALA A 20 8.66 9.33 -9.13
C ALA A 20 9.51 9.96 -8.03
N ASP A 21 9.67 11.27 -8.05
CA ASP A 21 10.54 12.00 -7.13
C ASP A 21 9.74 12.61 -5.96
N LEU A 22 8.45 12.89 -6.15
CA LEU A 22 7.59 13.43 -5.10
C LEU A 22 7.17 12.37 -4.09
N TYR A 23 6.82 11.17 -4.54
CA TYR A 23 6.35 10.12 -3.63
C TYR A 23 7.50 9.54 -2.81
N ALA A 24 7.21 9.27 -1.54
CA ALA A 24 8.19 8.84 -0.56
C ALA A 24 7.74 7.55 0.17
N GLY A 25 8.64 7.03 0.99
CA GLY A 25 8.45 5.83 1.79
C GLY A 25 8.99 4.57 1.13
N GLU A 26 9.24 3.54 1.93
CA GLU A 26 9.95 2.34 1.49
C GLU A 26 9.27 1.60 0.35
N HIS A 27 7.92 1.54 0.36
CA HIS A 27 7.16 0.93 -0.73
C HIS A 27 7.50 1.57 -2.08
N TRP A 28 7.46 2.90 -2.13
CA TRP A 28 7.75 3.65 -3.34
C TRP A 28 9.24 3.59 -3.72
N SER A 29 10.13 3.65 -2.73
CA SER A 29 11.58 3.52 -2.97
C SER A 29 11.95 2.19 -3.65
N VAL A 30 11.18 1.14 -3.41
CA VAL A 30 11.33 -0.15 -4.11
C VAL A 30 10.66 -0.09 -5.49
N ALA A 31 9.40 0.35 -5.56
CA ALA A 31 8.63 0.34 -6.80
C ALA A 31 9.21 1.25 -7.89
N ARG A 32 9.78 2.41 -7.53
CA ARG A 32 10.40 3.33 -8.51
C ARG A 32 11.55 2.71 -9.31
N ARG A 33 12.12 1.61 -8.82
CA ARG A 33 13.19 0.86 -9.50
C ARG A 33 12.68 -0.24 -10.45
N PHE A 34 11.38 -0.46 -10.55
CA PHE A 34 10.83 -1.49 -11.43
C PHE A 34 11.24 -1.34 -12.90
N PRO A 35 11.35 -0.14 -13.47
CA PRO A 35 11.87 0.01 -14.85
C PRO A 35 13.28 -0.54 -15.06
N GLU A 36 14.12 -0.57 -14.01
CA GLU A 36 15.48 -1.14 -14.05
C GLU A 36 15.46 -2.68 -14.17
N LEU A 37 14.31 -3.32 -13.95
CA LEU A 37 14.10 -4.77 -13.97
C LEU A 37 13.55 -5.26 -15.31
N SER A 38 13.61 -4.44 -16.36
CA SER A 38 13.28 -4.84 -17.74
C SER A 38 14.24 -5.91 -18.23
N LEU A 39 13.69 -6.94 -18.85
CA LEU A 39 14.49 -7.97 -19.52
C LEU A 39 14.80 -7.54 -20.97
N PRO A 40 15.77 -8.17 -21.64
CA PRO A 40 16.04 -7.92 -23.05
C PRO A 40 14.78 -8.10 -23.92
N GLY A 41 14.45 -7.08 -24.71
CA GLY A 41 13.26 -7.09 -25.58
C GLY A 41 11.95 -6.67 -24.94
N GLU A 42 11.95 -6.30 -23.64
CA GLU A 42 10.77 -5.74 -22.95
C GLU A 42 11.05 -4.36 -22.35
N THR A 43 9.99 -3.64 -22.03
CA THR A 43 10.06 -2.37 -21.31
C THR A 43 9.07 -2.38 -20.16
N VAL A 44 9.56 -2.22 -18.93
CA VAL A 44 8.71 -2.04 -17.74
C VAL A 44 8.36 -0.56 -17.60
N ARG A 45 7.08 -0.22 -17.75
CA ARG A 45 6.54 1.12 -17.54
C ARG A 45 5.92 1.22 -16.15
N LEU A 46 6.33 2.21 -15.37
CA LEU A 46 5.84 2.41 -14.01
C LEU A 46 4.72 3.45 -13.98
N TRP A 47 3.60 3.06 -13.38
CA TRP A 47 2.43 3.91 -13.12
C TRP A 47 2.14 3.97 -11.62
N ALA A 48 1.70 5.10 -11.14
CA ALA A 48 1.30 5.29 -9.74
C ALA A 48 -0.22 5.36 -9.61
N CYS A 49 -0.77 4.53 -8.73
CA CYS A 49 -2.12 4.71 -8.20
C CYS A 49 -2.05 5.77 -7.10
N SER A 50 -2.47 6.98 -7.39
CA SER A 50 -2.38 8.14 -6.49
C SER A 50 -3.72 8.44 -5.83
N ALA A 51 -3.73 8.67 -4.51
CA ALA A 51 -4.93 9.12 -3.81
C ALA A 51 -5.37 10.54 -4.23
N GLY A 52 -4.43 11.38 -4.68
CA GLY A 52 -4.70 12.74 -5.12
C GLY A 52 -4.93 12.89 -6.62
N TYR A 53 -4.26 12.08 -7.42
CA TYR A 53 -4.22 12.24 -8.88
C TYR A 53 -4.87 11.10 -9.67
N GLY A 54 -5.29 9.99 -9.04
CA GLY A 54 -5.75 8.79 -9.75
C GLY A 54 -4.59 8.01 -10.37
N LEU A 55 -4.82 7.39 -11.52
CA LEU A 55 -3.76 6.70 -12.27
C LEU A 55 -2.91 7.72 -13.05
N ILE A 56 -1.59 7.71 -12.83
CA ILE A 56 -0.63 8.57 -13.51
C ILE A 56 0.66 7.80 -13.80
N PRO A 57 1.38 8.10 -14.89
CA PRO A 57 2.74 7.59 -15.07
C PRO A 57 3.67 8.16 -14.01
N ALA A 58 4.74 7.44 -13.69
CA ALA A 58 5.72 7.88 -12.70
C ALA A 58 6.45 9.18 -13.11
N SER A 59 6.47 9.51 -14.39
CA SER A 59 7.04 10.76 -14.94
C SER A 59 6.10 11.96 -14.83
N ALA A 60 4.78 11.76 -14.54
CA ALA A 60 3.81 12.85 -14.54
C ALA A 60 4.20 13.98 -13.59
N PRO A 61 4.06 15.25 -14.02
CA PRO A 61 4.30 16.40 -13.16
C PRO A 61 3.17 16.54 -12.14
N VAL A 62 3.50 16.47 -10.86
CA VAL A 62 2.55 16.59 -9.75
C VAL A 62 3.00 17.61 -8.72
N MET A 63 2.06 18.25 -8.08
CA MET A 63 2.30 19.13 -6.94
C MET A 63 2.25 18.35 -5.63
N PRO A 64 2.96 18.79 -4.58
CA PRO A 64 2.77 18.25 -3.24
C PRO A 64 1.32 18.36 -2.77
N TYR A 65 0.82 17.32 -2.15
CA TYR A 65 -0.56 17.25 -1.68
C TYR A 65 -0.71 16.37 -0.43
N HIS A 66 -1.81 16.56 0.28
CA HIS A 66 -2.20 15.73 1.42
C HIS A 66 -3.51 15.02 1.09
N ALA A 67 -3.42 13.76 0.67
CA ALA A 67 -4.56 12.87 0.49
C ALA A 67 -4.13 11.41 0.64
N THR A 68 -4.91 10.61 1.37
CA THR A 68 -4.70 9.18 1.51
C THR A 68 -6.01 8.40 1.38
N LEU A 69 -5.92 7.17 0.84
CA LEU A 69 -7.02 6.20 0.84
C LEU A 69 -7.09 5.39 2.15
N THR A 70 -6.19 5.65 3.10
CA THR A 70 -6.24 5.03 4.43
C THR A 70 -7.30 5.73 5.27
N PRO A 71 -8.33 5.01 5.77
CA PRO A 71 -9.35 5.62 6.60
C PRO A 71 -8.82 6.13 7.94
N GLY A 72 -9.47 7.16 8.50
CA GLY A 72 -9.21 7.65 9.86
C GLY A 72 -7.95 8.50 10.01
N GLN A 73 -7.36 8.97 8.92
CA GLN A 73 -6.28 9.96 8.94
C GLN A 73 -6.84 11.36 8.69
N ALA A 74 -6.10 12.39 9.09
CA ALA A 74 -6.50 13.79 8.87
C ALA A 74 -6.63 14.15 7.38
N ASP A 75 -5.86 13.48 6.54
CA ASP A 75 -5.82 13.62 5.09
C ASP A 75 -6.56 12.50 4.33
N SER A 76 -7.40 11.71 5.03
CA SER A 76 -8.23 10.70 4.38
C SER A 76 -9.17 11.33 3.36
N VAL A 77 -9.26 10.73 2.16
CA VAL A 77 -10.24 11.15 1.15
C VAL A 77 -11.66 10.98 1.71
N PRO A 78 -12.56 11.94 1.46
CA PRO A 78 -13.91 11.89 2.02
C PRO A 78 -14.78 10.85 1.31
N GLY A 79 -15.65 10.20 2.07
CA GLY A 79 -16.68 9.30 1.56
C GLY A 79 -16.14 7.96 1.03
N ASN A 80 -16.72 7.47 -0.06
CA ASN A 80 -16.39 6.19 -0.65
C ASN A 80 -15.15 6.29 -1.55
N SER A 81 -14.12 5.51 -1.26
CA SER A 81 -12.84 5.54 -2.00
C SER A 81 -12.97 5.09 -3.47
N ALA A 82 -13.91 4.18 -3.79
CA ALA A 82 -14.13 3.76 -5.17
C ALA A 82 -14.82 4.87 -6.00
N ALA A 83 -15.79 5.58 -5.41
CA ALA A 83 -16.37 6.76 -6.03
C ALA A 83 -15.34 7.89 -6.22
N TRP A 84 -14.46 8.08 -5.22
CA TRP A 84 -13.35 9.02 -5.32
C TRP A 84 -12.42 8.66 -6.49
N TRP A 85 -12.00 7.40 -6.59
CA TRP A 85 -11.17 6.90 -7.69
C TRP A 85 -11.84 7.12 -9.05
N SER A 86 -13.13 6.76 -9.17
CA SER A 86 -13.89 6.94 -10.41
C SER A 86 -13.93 8.40 -10.88
N GLU A 87 -14.14 9.36 -9.97
CA GLU A 87 -14.13 10.78 -10.34
C GLU A 87 -12.72 11.26 -10.77
N LEU A 88 -11.65 10.80 -10.11
CA LEU A 88 -10.28 11.11 -10.54
C LEU A 88 -9.96 10.51 -11.91
N SER A 89 -10.49 9.33 -12.22
CA SER A 89 -10.29 8.68 -13.53
C SER A 89 -11.00 9.41 -14.68
N GLN A 90 -12.00 10.23 -14.38
CA GLN A 90 -12.70 11.07 -15.37
C GLN A 90 -12.05 12.44 -15.58
N TRP A 91 -11.15 12.84 -14.67
CA TRP A 91 -10.42 14.08 -14.81
C TRP A 91 -9.22 13.89 -15.77
N PRO A 92 -9.00 14.82 -16.75
CA PRO A 92 -7.88 14.70 -17.69
C PRO A 92 -6.48 14.60 -17.03
N GLY A 93 -6.35 15.08 -15.79
CA GLY A 93 -5.10 15.01 -15.05
C GLY A 93 -4.02 15.95 -15.56
N PRO A 94 -2.76 15.74 -15.10
CA PRO A 94 -1.63 16.56 -15.52
C PRO A 94 -1.18 16.29 -16.96
N GLU A 95 -1.50 15.11 -17.51
CA GLU A 95 -1.16 14.71 -18.88
C GLU A 95 -2.43 14.15 -19.56
N PRO A 96 -3.24 15.02 -20.20
CA PRO A 96 -4.56 14.66 -20.72
C PRO A 96 -4.58 13.59 -21.83
N SER A 97 -3.46 13.38 -22.51
CA SER A 97 -3.32 12.38 -23.59
C SER A 97 -3.11 10.96 -23.09
N LEU A 98 -2.88 10.77 -21.78
CA LEU A 98 -2.54 9.48 -21.20
C LEU A 98 -3.74 8.83 -20.48
N ALA A 99 -3.69 7.50 -20.36
CA ALA A 99 -4.68 6.74 -19.61
C ALA A 99 -4.87 7.27 -18.18
N ARG A 100 -6.13 7.39 -17.76
CA ARG A 100 -6.50 7.89 -16.42
C ARG A 100 -7.14 6.81 -15.55
N SER A 101 -7.30 5.60 -16.09
CA SER A 101 -7.83 4.43 -15.41
C SER A 101 -7.06 3.17 -15.82
N ILE A 102 -7.10 2.14 -15.00
CA ILE A 102 -6.47 0.85 -15.31
C ILE A 102 -7.15 0.23 -16.54
N GLN A 103 -8.47 0.39 -16.64
CA GLN A 103 -9.23 -0.06 -17.80
C GLN A 103 -8.78 0.63 -19.11
N ALA A 104 -8.55 1.94 -19.07
CA ALA A 104 -8.05 2.69 -20.22
C ALA A 104 -6.63 2.26 -20.59
N LEU A 105 -5.75 2.11 -19.59
CA LEU A 105 -4.37 1.66 -19.81
C LEU A 105 -4.30 0.27 -20.46
N VAL A 106 -5.15 -0.68 -20.02
CA VAL A 106 -5.26 -2.00 -20.64
C VAL A 106 -5.79 -1.91 -22.07
N ALA A 107 -6.71 -0.99 -22.35
CA ALA A 107 -7.25 -0.80 -23.70
C ALA A 107 -6.23 -0.21 -24.68
N GLU A 108 -5.28 0.60 -24.20
CA GLU A 108 -4.18 1.15 -25.02
C GLU A 108 -3.17 0.07 -25.45
N ASP A 109 -2.93 -0.93 -24.61
CA ASP A 109 -1.95 -2.01 -24.89
C ASP A 109 -2.48 -3.36 -24.36
N PRO A 110 -3.46 -3.96 -25.03
CA PRO A 110 -4.07 -5.21 -24.57
C PRO A 110 -3.13 -6.43 -24.63
N GLY A 111 -1.99 -6.30 -25.29
CA GLY A 111 -0.91 -7.32 -25.34
C GLY A 111 0.07 -7.21 -24.17
N ALA A 112 0.07 -6.12 -23.43
CA ALA A 112 0.98 -5.95 -22.30
C ALA A 112 0.62 -6.83 -21.11
N VAL A 113 1.60 -7.06 -20.25
CA VAL A 113 1.41 -7.67 -18.92
C VAL A 113 1.27 -6.58 -17.88
N PHE A 114 0.25 -6.71 -17.04
CA PHE A 114 -0.06 -5.74 -15.98
C PHE A 114 0.18 -6.36 -14.60
N LEU A 115 1.11 -5.79 -13.85
CA LEU A 115 1.39 -6.15 -12.48
C LEU A 115 0.92 -5.03 -11.52
N LEU A 116 -0.19 -5.23 -10.86
CA LEU A 116 -0.75 -4.30 -9.88
C LEU A 116 -0.21 -4.60 -8.49
N VAL A 117 0.55 -3.68 -7.92
CA VAL A 117 1.18 -3.80 -6.60
C VAL A 117 0.51 -2.84 -5.64
N LEU A 118 -0.54 -3.30 -4.97
CA LEU A 118 -1.48 -2.45 -4.26
C LEU A 118 -1.66 -2.86 -2.79
N SER A 119 -1.83 -1.88 -1.90
CA SER A 119 -2.37 -2.17 -0.58
C SER A 119 -3.87 -2.45 -0.67
N ARG A 120 -4.45 -3.07 0.37
CA ARG A 120 -5.90 -3.33 0.45
C ARG A 120 -6.73 -2.07 0.20
N ASN A 121 -6.34 -0.93 0.78
CA ASN A 121 -7.10 0.31 0.62
C ASN A 121 -7.12 0.81 -0.83
N TYR A 122 -5.98 0.70 -1.52
CA TYR A 122 -5.88 1.03 -2.93
C TYR A 122 -6.65 0.04 -3.80
N LEU A 123 -6.55 -1.26 -3.51
CA LEU A 123 -7.31 -2.28 -4.23
C LEU A 123 -8.83 -2.09 -4.05
N ASN A 124 -9.28 -1.71 -2.85
CA ASN A 124 -10.69 -1.37 -2.61
C ASN A 124 -11.16 -0.16 -3.43
N ALA A 125 -10.29 0.84 -3.59
CA ALA A 125 -10.61 2.05 -4.35
C ALA A 125 -10.66 1.79 -5.86
N CYS A 126 -9.64 1.13 -6.43
CA CYS A 126 -9.56 0.88 -7.86
C CYS A 126 -10.18 -0.46 -8.30
N GLY A 127 -10.72 -1.26 -7.36
CA GLY A 127 -11.27 -2.58 -7.65
C GLY A 127 -12.30 -2.63 -8.80
N PRO A 128 -13.30 -1.75 -8.86
CA PRO A 128 -14.22 -1.68 -9.99
C PRO A 128 -13.53 -1.39 -11.33
N ASP A 129 -12.52 -0.53 -11.33
CA ASP A 129 -11.71 -0.20 -12.51
C ASP A 129 -10.87 -1.42 -12.95
N VAL A 130 -10.26 -2.14 -12.01
CA VAL A 130 -9.52 -3.40 -12.28
C VAL A 130 -10.45 -4.47 -12.83
N ALA A 131 -11.68 -4.59 -12.30
CA ALA A 131 -12.67 -5.54 -12.82
C ALA A 131 -13.08 -5.20 -14.26
N ALA A 132 -13.23 -3.91 -14.58
CA ALA A 132 -13.52 -3.44 -15.93
C ALA A 132 -12.32 -3.68 -16.87
N ALA A 133 -11.09 -3.49 -16.38
CA ALA A 133 -9.86 -3.82 -17.12
C ALA A 133 -9.77 -5.32 -17.42
N ARG A 134 -10.10 -6.17 -16.43
CA ARG A 134 -10.13 -7.62 -16.59
C ARG A 134 -11.06 -8.08 -17.73
N ALA A 135 -12.19 -7.40 -17.91
CA ALA A 135 -13.14 -7.71 -18.98
C ALA A 135 -12.64 -7.33 -20.39
N ARG A 136 -11.56 -6.54 -20.48
CA ARG A 136 -10.98 -6.07 -21.76
C ARG A 136 -9.71 -6.81 -22.17
N ILE A 137 -9.07 -7.47 -21.24
CA ILE A 137 -7.84 -8.24 -21.52
C ILE A 137 -8.23 -9.61 -22.11
N SER A 138 -7.56 -9.99 -23.19
CA SER A 138 -7.86 -11.25 -23.90
C SER A 138 -7.38 -12.48 -23.14
N ASP A 139 -6.23 -12.38 -22.46
CA ASP A 139 -5.68 -13.44 -21.60
C ASP A 139 -5.58 -12.95 -20.15
N ALA A 140 -6.47 -13.48 -19.31
CA ALA A 140 -6.49 -13.19 -17.88
C ALA A 140 -5.14 -13.33 -17.18
N ARG A 141 -4.28 -14.19 -17.68
CA ARG A 141 -2.95 -14.44 -17.10
C ARG A 141 -2.02 -13.23 -17.20
N GLN A 142 -2.33 -12.27 -18.08
CA GLN A 142 -1.57 -11.02 -18.24
C GLN A 142 -1.85 -9.97 -17.17
N LEU A 143 -2.86 -10.19 -16.29
CA LEU A 143 -3.21 -9.26 -15.21
C LEU A 143 -2.98 -9.94 -13.86
N MET A 144 -2.04 -9.39 -13.09
CA MET A 144 -1.62 -9.92 -11.79
C MET A 144 -1.81 -8.87 -10.69
N ILE A 145 -2.28 -9.29 -9.52
CA ILE A 145 -2.46 -8.41 -8.36
C ILE A 145 -1.65 -8.94 -7.17
N VAL A 146 -0.72 -8.15 -6.70
CA VAL A 146 0.01 -8.38 -5.44
C VAL A 146 -0.56 -7.46 -4.35
N SER A 147 -1.25 -8.07 -3.37
CA SER A 147 -1.81 -7.36 -2.21
C SER A 147 -1.76 -8.27 -0.97
N ALA A 148 -0.58 -8.37 -0.36
CA ALA A 148 -0.30 -9.32 0.72
C ALA A 148 -1.27 -9.18 1.90
N GLY A 149 -1.81 -10.33 2.35
CA GLY A 149 -2.79 -10.40 3.44
C GLY A 149 -4.19 -9.92 3.06
N THR A 150 -4.44 -9.58 1.79
CA THR A 150 -5.80 -9.35 1.28
C THR A 150 -6.38 -10.69 0.81
N ARG A 151 -7.57 -11.02 1.31
CA ARG A 151 -8.26 -12.26 0.87
C ARG A 151 -8.81 -12.03 -0.54
N PRO A 152 -8.59 -12.98 -1.47
CA PRO A 152 -9.23 -12.94 -2.77
C PRO A 152 -10.75 -12.97 -2.64
N GLN A 153 -11.45 -12.07 -3.32
CA GLN A 153 -12.91 -11.97 -3.30
C GLN A 153 -13.46 -11.52 -4.65
N GLY A 154 -14.63 -12.06 -5.00
CA GLY A 154 -15.36 -11.65 -6.21
C GLY A 154 -14.56 -11.85 -7.51
N ALA A 155 -14.81 -10.97 -8.47
CA ALA A 155 -14.25 -11.03 -9.82
C ALA A 155 -12.72 -10.84 -9.91
N LEU A 156 -12.05 -10.48 -8.80
CA LEU A 156 -10.59 -10.28 -8.77
C LEU A 156 -9.86 -11.46 -8.13
N ALA A 157 -10.59 -12.49 -7.69
CA ALA A 157 -10.01 -13.60 -6.91
C ALA A 157 -8.95 -14.39 -7.69
N ASP A 158 -9.18 -14.61 -8.96
CA ASP A 158 -8.32 -15.34 -9.89
C ASP A 158 -7.08 -14.55 -10.33
N LEU A 159 -7.07 -13.23 -10.13
CA LEU A 159 -5.98 -12.34 -10.43
C LEU A 159 -5.01 -12.15 -9.25
N MET A 160 -5.44 -12.55 -8.04
CA MET A 160 -4.68 -12.34 -6.81
C MET A 160 -3.54 -13.35 -6.68
N ILE A 161 -2.31 -12.86 -6.70
CA ILE A 161 -1.13 -13.66 -6.44
C ILE A 161 -1.04 -13.98 -4.94
N PRO A 162 -0.87 -15.26 -4.53
CA PRO A 162 -0.78 -15.65 -3.14
C PRO A 162 0.36 -14.93 -2.43
N ALA A 163 0.05 -14.14 -1.39
CA ALA A 163 1.03 -13.40 -0.62
C ALA A 163 0.50 -13.07 0.78
N ASP A 164 1.30 -13.27 1.80
CA ASP A 164 0.99 -12.86 3.17
C ASP A 164 2.24 -12.49 3.97
N ALA A 165 2.05 -12.21 5.26
CA ALA A 165 3.10 -11.72 6.13
C ALA A 165 4.26 -12.69 6.36
N ARG A 166 4.11 -13.99 6.05
CA ARG A 166 5.19 -14.99 6.15
C ARG A 166 6.37 -14.64 5.24
N LEU A 167 6.07 -14.04 4.10
CA LEU A 167 7.08 -13.63 3.12
C LEU A 167 7.95 -12.45 3.57
N GLN A 168 7.59 -11.77 4.66
CA GLN A 168 8.41 -10.65 5.15
C GLN A 168 9.82 -11.09 5.57
N ALA A 169 9.97 -12.27 6.18
CA ALA A 169 11.28 -12.80 6.53
C ALA A 169 12.13 -13.06 5.28
N ARG A 170 11.53 -13.53 4.20
CA ARG A 170 12.19 -13.84 2.92
C ARG A 170 12.62 -12.59 2.15
N PHE A 171 11.75 -11.58 2.09
CA PHE A 171 11.98 -10.37 1.29
C PHE A 171 12.56 -9.20 2.10
N GLY A 172 12.54 -9.28 3.43
CA GLY A 172 13.02 -8.22 4.31
C GLY A 172 12.17 -6.95 4.29
N GLY A 173 12.70 -5.90 4.90
CA GLY A 173 12.08 -4.57 4.95
C GLY A 173 10.82 -4.48 5.80
N THR A 174 10.06 -3.39 5.65
CA THR A 174 8.81 -3.21 6.38
C THR A 174 7.65 -3.97 5.76
N ARG A 175 6.64 -4.33 6.56
CA ARG A 175 5.39 -4.92 6.04
C ARG A 175 4.67 -4.02 5.03
N ARG A 176 4.84 -2.70 5.12
CA ARG A 176 4.27 -1.74 4.18
C ARG A 176 4.90 -1.82 2.79
N ALA A 177 6.18 -2.20 2.71
CA ALA A 177 6.91 -2.38 1.46
C ALA A 177 6.81 -3.79 0.87
N LEU A 178 6.21 -4.75 1.60
CA LEU A 178 6.19 -6.16 1.20
C LEU A 178 5.61 -6.37 -0.21
N ASN A 179 4.51 -5.69 -0.54
CA ASN A 179 3.91 -5.81 -1.88
C ASN A 179 4.90 -5.37 -2.98
N ALA A 180 5.58 -4.23 -2.80
CA ALA A 180 6.57 -3.77 -3.77
C ALA A 180 7.76 -4.74 -3.89
N ARG A 181 8.23 -5.31 -2.78
CA ARG A 181 9.32 -6.29 -2.78
C ARG A 181 8.93 -7.58 -3.51
N ILE A 182 7.69 -8.06 -3.32
CA ILE A 182 7.14 -9.20 -4.06
C ILE A 182 7.04 -8.85 -5.56
N GLY A 183 6.50 -7.68 -5.92
CA GLY A 183 6.42 -7.22 -7.30
C GLY A 183 7.79 -7.15 -7.97
N GLY A 184 8.78 -6.56 -7.30
CA GLY A 184 10.17 -6.52 -7.77
C GLY A 184 10.79 -7.92 -7.95
N HIS A 185 10.49 -8.84 -7.03
CA HIS A 185 10.95 -10.22 -7.14
C HIS A 185 10.37 -10.92 -8.38
N LEU A 186 9.06 -10.81 -8.62
CA LEU A 186 8.42 -11.37 -9.80
C LEU A 186 9.03 -10.80 -11.10
N LEU A 187 9.24 -9.49 -11.16
CA LEU A 187 9.89 -8.83 -12.30
C LEU A 187 11.31 -9.33 -12.51
N SER A 188 12.13 -9.40 -11.46
CA SER A 188 13.54 -9.87 -11.53
C SER A 188 13.63 -11.35 -11.90
N ALA A 189 12.66 -12.17 -11.52
CA ALA A 189 12.59 -13.58 -11.86
C ALA A 189 12.08 -13.84 -13.28
N GLY A 190 11.73 -12.79 -14.04
CA GLY A 190 11.19 -12.94 -15.40
C GLY A 190 9.75 -13.47 -15.44
N ILE A 191 9.03 -13.47 -14.33
CA ILE A 191 7.66 -14.00 -14.25
C ILE A 191 6.68 -12.97 -14.81
N ARG A 192 5.98 -13.34 -15.89
CA ARG A 192 5.12 -12.43 -16.67
C ARG A 192 3.69 -12.93 -16.83
N ASN A 193 3.29 -13.98 -16.12
CA ASN A 193 1.91 -14.45 -16.12
C ASN A 193 1.43 -14.89 -14.74
N ALA A 194 0.10 -14.79 -14.50
CA ALA A 194 -0.51 -15.04 -13.22
C ALA A 194 -0.40 -16.50 -12.76
N ALA A 195 -0.43 -17.46 -13.67
CA ALA A 195 -0.34 -18.89 -13.32
C ALA A 195 1.06 -19.22 -12.77
N GLU A 196 2.10 -18.80 -13.46
CA GLU A 196 3.49 -18.97 -13.04
C GLU A 196 3.75 -18.23 -11.72
N ALA A 197 3.32 -16.95 -11.62
CA ALA A 197 3.45 -16.17 -10.41
C ALA A 197 2.75 -16.85 -9.21
N THR A 198 1.56 -17.40 -9.43
CA THR A 198 0.80 -18.09 -8.39
C THR A 198 1.52 -19.33 -7.89
N GLU A 199 2.02 -20.16 -8.79
CA GLU A 199 2.74 -21.39 -8.44
C GLU A 199 4.06 -21.07 -7.71
N HIS A 200 4.84 -20.14 -8.26
CA HIS A 200 6.09 -19.69 -7.66
C HIS A 200 5.88 -19.15 -6.24
N MET A 201 4.86 -18.30 -6.04
CA MET A 201 4.58 -17.71 -4.72
C MET A 201 4.00 -18.74 -3.73
N ARG A 202 3.27 -19.75 -4.19
CA ARG A 202 2.83 -20.87 -3.33
C ARG A 202 4.00 -21.68 -2.81
N GLN A 203 4.98 -21.97 -3.66
CA GLN A 203 6.20 -22.67 -3.27
C GLN A 203 6.97 -21.86 -2.21
N LEU A 204 7.20 -20.57 -2.45
CA LEU A 204 7.85 -19.70 -1.46
C LEU A 204 7.09 -19.63 -0.13
N LEU A 205 5.76 -19.60 -0.15
CA LEU A 205 4.92 -19.60 1.05
C LEU A 205 4.98 -20.92 1.81
N ALA A 206 5.10 -22.05 1.10
CA ALA A 206 5.19 -23.37 1.72
C ALA A 206 6.51 -23.55 2.51
N GLU A 207 7.58 -22.87 2.09
CA GLU A 207 8.88 -22.87 2.77
C GLU A 207 8.88 -21.98 4.03
N GLN A 208 7.88 -21.10 4.20
CA GLN A 208 7.87 -20.17 5.32
C GLN A 208 7.13 -20.74 6.54
N PRO A 209 7.65 -20.54 7.76
CA PRO A 209 6.94 -20.92 8.97
C PRO A 209 5.64 -20.10 9.09
N PRO A 210 4.62 -20.65 9.78
CA PRO A 210 3.39 -19.92 10.02
C PRO A 210 3.67 -18.63 10.80
N VAL A 211 2.89 -17.56 10.51
CA VAL A 211 3.00 -16.32 11.27
C VAL A 211 2.67 -16.61 12.73
N PRO A 212 3.54 -16.24 13.68
CA PRO A 212 3.26 -16.41 15.10
C PRO A 212 1.93 -15.76 15.47
N ARG A 213 1.01 -16.51 16.00
CA ARG A 213 -0.22 -15.98 16.59
C ARG A 213 0.06 -15.71 18.06
N TYR A 214 -0.05 -14.43 18.43
CA TYR A 214 0.06 -14.02 19.80
C TYR A 214 -1.35 -13.97 20.40
N ASP A 215 -1.62 -14.85 21.33
CA ASP A 215 -2.83 -14.80 22.16
C ASP A 215 -2.62 -13.76 23.26
N ARG A 216 -2.85 -12.49 22.91
CA ARG A 216 -2.64 -11.37 23.80
C ARG A 216 -3.95 -10.90 24.40
N VAL A 217 -3.99 -10.76 25.71
CA VAL A 217 -5.16 -10.29 26.46
C VAL A 217 -5.28 -8.76 26.36
N ARG A 218 -6.45 -8.29 25.91
CA ARG A 218 -6.74 -6.84 25.84
C ARG A 218 -6.80 -6.27 27.25
N GLN A 219 -6.24 -5.08 27.42
CA GLN A 219 -6.21 -4.35 28.68
C GLN A 219 -7.03 -3.05 28.56
N SER A 220 -7.65 -2.63 29.66
CA SER A 220 -8.29 -1.33 29.80
C SER A 220 -7.28 -0.19 29.93
N ASP A 221 -7.72 1.07 29.73
CA ASP A 221 -6.83 2.23 29.90
C ASP A 221 -6.26 2.34 31.32
N PRO A 222 -7.03 2.13 32.41
CA PRO A 222 -6.49 2.14 33.76
C PRO A 222 -5.39 1.10 33.99
N GLU A 223 -5.59 -0.14 33.54
CA GLU A 223 -4.58 -1.21 33.66
C GLU A 223 -3.29 -0.90 32.90
N ILE A 224 -3.41 -0.28 31.71
CA ILE A 224 -2.26 0.15 30.92
C ILE A 224 -1.52 1.27 31.65
N LEU A 225 -2.24 2.29 32.16
CA LEU A 225 -1.67 3.42 32.89
C LEU A 225 -0.95 2.96 34.17
N GLU A 226 -1.55 2.05 34.94
CA GLU A 226 -0.92 1.49 36.13
C GLU A 226 0.42 0.80 35.83
N ARG A 227 0.45 0.00 34.75
CA ARG A 227 1.68 -0.67 34.32
C ARG A 227 2.76 0.28 33.83
N ILE A 228 2.35 1.31 33.06
CA ILE A 228 3.28 2.37 32.61
C ILE A 228 3.84 3.10 33.82
N ALA A 229 2.99 3.46 34.82
CA ALA A 229 3.40 4.15 36.03
C ALA A 229 4.46 3.35 36.80
N LYS A 230 4.15 2.08 37.11
CA LYS A 230 5.09 1.16 37.80
C LYS A 230 6.44 1.05 37.09
N ARG A 231 6.43 0.98 35.73
CA ARG A 231 7.67 0.89 34.98
C ARG A 231 8.48 2.18 35.02
N LEU A 232 7.81 3.32 34.92
CA LEU A 232 8.47 4.62 34.99
C LEU A 232 8.97 4.96 36.39
N ASP A 233 8.37 4.40 37.45
CA ASP A 233 8.90 4.49 38.83
C ASP A 233 10.26 3.80 38.96
N HIS A 234 10.45 2.69 38.28
CA HIS A 234 11.72 1.94 38.28
C HIS A 234 12.73 2.49 37.26
N GLU A 235 12.25 3.02 36.14
CA GLU A 235 13.09 3.51 35.04
C GLU A 235 12.46 4.75 34.41
N PRO A 236 12.68 5.95 34.96
CA PRO A 236 12.05 7.19 34.50
C PRO A 236 12.34 7.55 33.04
N GLY A 237 13.49 7.10 32.50
CA GLY A 237 13.87 7.34 31.10
C GLY A 237 13.38 6.32 30.08
N ALA A 238 12.51 5.37 30.45
CA ALA A 238 12.03 4.36 29.51
C ALA A 238 11.15 4.97 28.41
N SER A 239 11.38 4.59 27.15
CA SER A 239 10.58 5.10 26.03
C SER A 239 9.27 4.33 25.85
N ALA A 240 8.23 5.01 25.32
CA ALA A 240 6.93 4.40 25.03
C ALA A 240 7.06 3.13 24.16
N ASN A 241 7.94 3.14 23.16
CA ASN A 241 8.13 1.99 22.27
C ASN A 241 8.75 0.80 22.99
N ARG A 242 9.68 1.03 23.91
CA ARG A 242 10.28 -0.02 24.72
C ARG A 242 9.25 -0.62 25.66
N LEU A 243 8.53 0.22 26.41
CA LEU A 243 7.49 -0.25 27.34
C LEU A 243 6.36 -0.99 26.61
N LEU A 244 5.96 -0.54 25.41
CA LEU A 244 4.98 -1.26 24.61
C LEU A 244 5.48 -2.64 24.16
N ARG A 245 6.77 -2.78 23.87
CA ARG A 245 7.37 -4.08 23.55
C ARG A 245 7.31 -5.01 24.75
N GLU A 246 7.79 -4.57 25.92
CA GLU A 246 7.72 -5.32 27.17
C GLU A 246 6.27 -5.73 27.53
N PHE A 247 5.31 -4.81 27.32
CA PHE A 247 3.90 -5.05 27.53
C PHE A 247 3.37 -6.18 26.63
N ARG A 248 3.78 -6.17 25.36
CA ARG A 248 3.39 -7.20 24.38
C ARG A 248 4.08 -8.53 24.62
N ASP A 249 5.31 -8.51 25.09
CA ASP A 249 6.07 -9.72 25.44
C ASP A 249 5.51 -10.39 26.69
N ALA A 250 4.87 -9.61 27.58
CA ALA A 250 4.10 -10.11 28.71
C ALA A 250 2.70 -10.66 28.31
N GLY A 251 2.42 -10.87 27.03
CA GLY A 251 1.14 -11.42 26.55
C GLY A 251 -0.04 -10.44 26.58
N LEU A 252 0.23 -9.13 26.62
CA LEU A 252 -0.83 -8.12 26.70
C LEU A 252 -1.01 -7.40 25.37
N ALA A 253 -2.26 -7.04 25.04
CA ALA A 253 -2.62 -6.36 23.79
C ALA A 253 -2.90 -4.88 24.02
N CYS A 254 -2.12 -4.03 23.34
CA CYS A 254 -2.48 -2.63 23.15
C CYS A 254 -2.06 -2.16 21.75
N GLU A 255 -2.89 -1.33 21.15
CA GLU A 255 -2.59 -0.65 19.90
C GLU A 255 -1.53 0.44 20.17
N GLN A 256 -0.58 0.60 19.25
CA GLN A 256 0.59 1.47 19.44
C GLN A 256 0.22 2.93 19.70
N HIS A 257 -0.72 3.49 18.91
CA HIS A 257 -1.14 4.88 19.06
C HIS A 257 -1.85 5.11 20.41
N ARG A 258 -2.72 4.16 20.81
CA ARG A 258 -3.40 4.19 22.12
C ARG A 258 -2.38 4.14 23.26
N PHE A 259 -1.40 3.23 23.19
CA PHE A 259 -0.37 3.13 24.21
C PHE A 259 0.49 4.39 24.30
N SER A 260 0.92 4.93 23.14
CA SER A 260 1.73 6.15 23.10
C SER A 260 0.99 7.37 23.62
N ARG A 261 -0.33 7.46 23.40
CA ARG A 261 -1.18 8.51 23.97
C ARG A 261 -1.22 8.41 25.49
N LEU A 262 -1.53 7.23 26.03
CA LEU A 262 -1.59 7.00 27.48
C LEU A 262 -0.24 7.23 28.16
N PHE A 263 0.85 6.79 27.53
CA PHE A 263 2.20 7.05 28.00
C PHE A 263 2.48 8.56 28.11
N ARG A 264 2.15 9.33 27.07
CA ARG A 264 2.36 10.79 27.04
C ARG A 264 1.56 11.49 28.14
N THR A 265 0.27 11.16 28.28
CA THR A 265 -0.58 11.71 29.34
C THR A 265 0.04 11.49 30.74
N LEU A 266 0.62 10.31 30.98
CA LEU A 266 1.24 10.00 32.27
C LEU A 266 2.60 10.69 32.44
N ALA A 267 3.41 10.76 31.38
CA ALA A 267 4.72 11.40 31.42
C ALA A 267 4.61 12.93 31.63
N GLU A 268 3.61 13.58 31.02
CA GLU A 268 3.31 15.00 31.21
C GLU A 268 2.74 15.34 32.59
N ALA A 269 2.12 14.38 33.29
CA ALA A 269 1.59 14.55 34.66
C ALA A 269 2.62 14.29 35.75
N ARG A 270 3.85 13.88 35.40
CA ARG A 270 4.96 13.67 36.34
C ARG A 270 5.85 14.90 36.40
N PRO A 271 6.26 15.34 37.60
CA PRO A 271 7.14 16.48 37.78
C PRO A 271 8.54 16.26 37.20
#